data_daec23fca5660f767341da1e053158c3
#
_entry.id   daec23fca5660f767341da1e053158c3
#
_cell.length_a   1.000
_cell.length_b   1.000
_cell.length_c   1.000
_cell.angle_alpha   90.00
_cell.angle_beta   90.00
_cell.angle_gamma   90.00
#
_symmetry.space_group_name_H-M   'P 1'
#
loop_
_entity.id
_entity.type
_entity.pdbx_description
1 polymer ?
#
loop_
_entity_poly.entity_id
_entity_poly.type
_entity_poly.pdbx_seq_one_letter_code
_entity_poly.pdbx_strand_id
1 'polypeptide(L)'
;MIKTVLFDLDGTLLNTIDDLADAGNWVCAQHGWPTFTVEQFKHMVGNGIPKLVERFSPENPRTPEQLAATLAEFTARYDAHKEDKTAPYPGIPELLDELRAQGVQCAVFSNKADPLCGKIIAHYFGTGRFAAVRGSRPGVPTKPDPAGLYALMDEIGADRSATLFVGDSDVDILTGHNAGLPAMGALWGFRGRAELTAAGADALAAVPEDIFTYIQKG
;
A
#
# COMPACT_ATOMS: atom_id res chain seq x y z
N MET A 1 -2.16 25.11 -0.40
CA MET A 1 -3.16 24.35 0.43
C MET A 1 -3.49 23.04 -0.27
N ILE A 2 -3.31 21.91 0.40
CA ILE A 2 -3.58 20.57 -0.13
C ILE A 2 -5.10 20.36 -0.26
N LYS A 3 -5.54 19.86 -1.41
CA LYS A 3 -6.93 19.55 -1.75
C LYS A 3 -7.16 18.07 -2.06
N THR A 4 -6.07 17.33 -2.30
CA THR A 4 -6.12 15.89 -2.59
C THR A 4 -5.06 15.16 -1.79
N VAL A 5 -5.43 14.04 -1.16
CA VAL A 5 -4.50 13.11 -0.52
C VAL A 5 -4.61 11.75 -1.20
N LEU A 6 -3.49 11.28 -1.72
CA LEU A 6 -3.35 9.96 -2.32
C LEU A 6 -2.66 9.04 -1.32
N PHE A 7 -3.29 7.93 -1.01
CA PHE A 7 -2.80 6.97 -0.01
C PHE A 7 -2.34 5.67 -0.67
N ASP A 8 -1.24 5.10 -0.18
CA ASP A 8 -1.05 3.66 -0.31
C ASP A 8 -2.06 2.89 0.56
N LEU A 9 -2.12 1.59 0.40
CA LEU A 9 -3.08 0.71 1.07
C LEU A 9 -2.42 -0.11 2.19
N ASP A 10 -1.56 -1.07 1.80
CA ASP A 10 -0.97 -2.05 2.71
C ASP A 10 0.14 -1.41 3.55
N GLY A 11 -0.04 -1.28 4.86
CA GLY A 11 0.88 -0.58 5.76
C GLY A 11 0.55 0.92 5.96
N THR A 12 -0.36 1.46 5.17
CA THR A 12 -0.76 2.88 5.28
C THR A 12 -2.18 3.03 5.77
N LEU A 13 -3.18 2.55 5.04
CA LEU A 13 -4.58 2.57 5.46
C LEU A 13 -4.96 1.33 6.28
N LEU A 14 -4.44 0.16 5.88
CA LEU A 14 -4.74 -1.13 6.49
C LEU A 14 -3.46 -1.82 6.97
N ASN A 15 -3.53 -2.40 8.18
CA ASN A 15 -2.55 -3.35 8.65
C ASN A 15 -2.89 -4.73 8.08
N THR A 16 -2.27 -5.09 6.97
CA THR A 16 -2.51 -6.34 6.25
C THR A 16 -1.41 -7.38 6.47
N ILE A 17 -0.40 -7.06 7.29
CA ILE A 17 0.84 -7.84 7.34
C ILE A 17 0.65 -9.24 7.88
N ASP A 18 -0.22 -9.41 8.88
CA ASP A 18 -0.44 -10.72 9.52
C ASP A 18 -1.09 -11.70 8.55
N ASP A 19 -2.10 -11.28 7.78
CA ASP A 19 -2.76 -12.14 6.79
C ASP A 19 -1.83 -12.47 5.61
N LEU A 20 -0.98 -11.51 5.20
CA LEU A 20 0.04 -11.75 4.18
C LEU A 20 1.10 -12.76 4.67
N ALA A 21 1.57 -12.61 5.92
CA ALA A 21 2.53 -13.50 6.53
C ALA A 21 1.96 -14.91 6.74
N ASP A 22 0.74 -15.02 7.22
CA ASP A 22 0.05 -16.29 7.41
C ASP A 22 -0.14 -17.02 6.07
N ALA A 23 -0.54 -16.31 5.01
CA ALA A 23 -0.69 -16.92 3.68
C ALA A 23 0.66 -17.40 3.12
N GLY A 24 1.72 -16.60 3.24
CA GLY A 24 3.06 -16.99 2.80
C GLY A 24 3.63 -18.15 3.60
N ASN A 25 3.50 -18.13 4.91
CA ASN A 25 3.95 -19.22 5.78
C ASN A 25 3.14 -20.50 5.59
N TRP A 26 1.84 -20.38 5.27
CA TRP A 26 1.05 -21.54 4.89
C TRP A 26 1.60 -22.22 3.63
N VAL A 27 1.92 -21.43 2.57
CA VAL A 27 2.55 -21.96 1.36
C VAL A 27 3.90 -22.61 1.68
N CYS A 28 4.75 -21.93 2.47
CA CYS A 28 6.03 -22.47 2.88
C CYS A 28 5.88 -23.84 3.56
N ALA A 29 4.89 -23.97 4.47
CA ALA A 29 4.62 -25.22 5.18
C ALA A 29 4.15 -26.34 4.24
N GLN A 30 3.32 -26.05 3.22
CA GLN A 30 2.88 -27.05 2.23
C GLN A 30 4.06 -27.63 1.44
N HIS A 31 5.09 -26.84 1.20
CA HIS A 31 6.27 -27.22 0.42
C HIS A 31 7.47 -27.66 1.30
N GLY A 32 7.33 -27.66 2.63
CA GLY A 32 8.44 -27.97 3.54
C GLY A 32 9.56 -26.91 3.51
N TRP A 33 9.24 -25.68 3.15
CA TRP A 33 10.19 -24.55 3.15
C TRP A 33 10.27 -23.88 4.50
N PRO A 34 11.37 -23.16 4.78
CA PRO A 34 11.46 -22.32 5.98
C PRO A 34 10.35 -21.28 6.05
N THR A 35 9.81 -21.07 7.23
CA THR A 35 8.86 -20.00 7.52
C THR A 35 9.58 -18.73 7.97
N PHE A 36 8.88 -17.60 7.91
CA PHE A 36 9.40 -16.27 8.22
C PHE A 36 8.58 -15.60 9.31
N THR A 37 9.21 -14.73 10.08
CA THR A 37 8.52 -13.87 11.06
C THR A 37 7.72 -12.77 10.36
N VAL A 38 6.76 -12.19 11.05
CA VAL A 38 6.01 -11.00 10.55
C VAL A 38 6.97 -9.85 10.22
N GLU A 39 8.00 -9.63 11.05
CA GLU A 39 9.01 -8.59 10.79
C GLU A 39 9.79 -8.84 9.48
N GLN A 40 10.11 -10.08 9.17
CA GLN A 40 10.71 -10.41 7.88
C GLN A 40 9.74 -10.16 6.72
N PHE A 41 8.43 -10.51 6.89
CA PHE A 41 7.41 -10.22 5.88
C PHE A 41 7.25 -8.73 5.63
N LYS A 42 7.33 -7.88 6.64
CA LYS A 42 7.30 -6.42 6.45
C LYS A 42 8.31 -5.94 5.40
N HIS A 43 9.53 -6.53 5.40
CA HIS A 43 10.56 -6.18 4.41
C HIS A 43 10.37 -6.84 3.03
N MET A 44 9.51 -7.85 2.92
CA MET A 44 9.21 -8.52 1.65
C MET A 44 8.03 -7.88 0.90
N VAL A 45 7.11 -7.21 1.62
CA VAL A 45 5.92 -6.56 1.06
C VAL A 45 6.27 -5.20 0.43
N GLY A 46 5.40 -4.65 -0.44
CA GLY A 46 5.51 -3.30 -1.04
C GLY A 46 5.63 -3.30 -2.57
N ASN A 47 6.16 -4.36 -3.18
CA ASN A 47 6.36 -4.46 -4.63
C ASN A 47 5.36 -5.40 -5.34
N GLY A 48 4.20 -5.65 -4.71
CA GLY A 48 3.16 -6.54 -5.21
C GLY A 48 3.37 -8.02 -4.86
N ILE A 49 2.29 -8.80 -4.97
CA ILE A 49 2.28 -10.23 -4.60
C ILE A 49 3.30 -11.07 -5.40
N PRO A 50 3.50 -10.90 -6.72
CA PRO A 50 4.51 -11.68 -7.42
C PRO A 50 5.91 -11.54 -6.84
N LYS A 51 6.30 -10.32 -6.44
CA LYS A 51 7.60 -10.07 -5.82
C LYS A 51 7.69 -10.60 -4.39
N LEU A 52 6.59 -10.56 -3.63
CA LEU A 52 6.50 -11.17 -2.33
C LEU A 52 6.73 -12.70 -2.43
N VAL A 53 6.04 -13.37 -3.36
CA VAL A 53 6.18 -14.81 -3.60
C VAL A 53 7.62 -15.17 -4.00
N GLU A 54 8.23 -14.37 -4.87
CA GLU A 54 9.64 -14.57 -5.23
C GLU A 54 10.56 -14.49 -4.02
N ARG A 55 10.31 -13.55 -3.09
CA ARG A 55 11.16 -13.29 -1.91
C ARG A 55 11.10 -14.39 -0.85
N PHE A 56 9.95 -15.00 -0.63
CA PHE A 56 9.85 -16.10 0.33
C PHE A 56 10.09 -17.50 -0.28
N SER A 57 10.09 -17.62 -1.61
CA SER A 57 10.36 -18.91 -2.29
C SER A 57 11.87 -19.20 -2.30
N PRO A 58 12.31 -20.47 -2.08
CA PRO A 58 13.71 -20.86 -2.19
C PRO A 58 14.30 -20.52 -3.57
N GLU A 59 15.59 -20.18 -3.60
CA GLU A 59 16.27 -19.81 -4.86
C GLU A 59 16.56 -21.02 -5.75
N ASN A 60 16.67 -22.24 -5.20
CA ASN A 60 17.01 -23.46 -5.93
C ASN A 60 16.13 -24.66 -5.55
N PRO A 61 15.54 -25.35 -6.56
CA PRO A 61 15.40 -24.95 -7.94
C PRO A 61 14.20 -24.00 -8.10
N ARG A 62 14.38 -22.83 -8.73
CA ARG A 62 13.31 -21.85 -8.97
C ARG A 62 13.13 -21.64 -10.47
N THR A 63 12.10 -22.27 -11.05
CA THR A 63 11.71 -22.05 -12.45
C THR A 63 10.52 -21.06 -12.53
N PRO A 64 10.30 -20.43 -13.71
CA PRO A 64 9.12 -19.60 -13.92
C PRO A 64 7.80 -20.33 -13.64
N GLU A 65 7.71 -21.62 -13.99
CA GLU A 65 6.54 -22.46 -13.78
C GLU A 65 6.29 -22.69 -12.27
N GLN A 66 7.35 -22.95 -11.51
CA GLN A 66 7.26 -23.09 -10.05
C GLN A 66 6.80 -21.79 -9.38
N LEU A 67 7.36 -20.65 -9.79
CA LEU A 67 6.91 -19.34 -9.28
C LEU A 67 5.44 -19.07 -9.63
N ALA A 68 5.01 -19.40 -10.83
CA ALA A 68 3.60 -19.25 -11.24
C ALA A 68 2.66 -20.14 -10.41
N ALA A 69 3.04 -21.39 -10.14
CA ALA A 69 2.28 -22.29 -9.27
C ALA A 69 2.20 -21.77 -7.83
N THR A 70 3.34 -21.39 -7.26
CA THR A 70 3.40 -20.80 -5.90
C THR A 70 2.58 -19.51 -5.80
N LEU A 71 2.63 -18.66 -6.83
CA LEU A 71 1.83 -17.44 -6.90
C LEU A 71 0.32 -17.76 -6.90
N ALA A 72 -0.10 -18.78 -7.63
CA ALA A 72 -1.50 -19.20 -7.65
C ALA A 72 -1.95 -19.73 -6.28
N GLU A 73 -1.14 -20.57 -5.62
CA GLU A 73 -1.41 -21.08 -4.27
C GLU A 73 -1.51 -19.96 -3.24
N PHE A 74 -0.52 -19.06 -3.23
CA PHE A 74 -0.53 -17.89 -2.35
C PHE A 74 -1.77 -17.04 -2.57
N THR A 75 -2.08 -16.73 -3.83
CA THR A 75 -3.21 -15.85 -4.17
C THR A 75 -4.53 -16.47 -3.73
N ALA A 76 -4.73 -17.78 -3.95
CA ALA A 76 -5.93 -18.48 -3.51
C ALA A 76 -6.05 -18.48 -1.98
N ARG A 77 -4.95 -18.76 -1.26
CA ARG A 77 -4.92 -18.74 0.22
C ARG A 77 -5.19 -17.34 0.75
N TYR A 78 -4.49 -16.34 0.23
CA TYR A 78 -4.64 -14.95 0.67
C TYR A 78 -6.05 -14.41 0.38
N ASP A 79 -6.62 -14.67 -0.81
CA ASP A 79 -7.98 -14.19 -1.13
C ASP A 79 -9.05 -14.76 -0.18
N ALA A 80 -8.85 -16.00 0.30
CA ALA A 80 -9.75 -16.63 1.26
C ALA A 80 -9.61 -16.13 2.70
N HIS A 81 -8.42 -15.57 3.07
CA HIS A 81 -8.06 -15.23 4.46
C HIS A 81 -7.59 -13.79 4.66
N LYS A 82 -7.71 -12.92 3.65
CA LYS A 82 -7.20 -11.53 3.67
C LYS A 82 -7.90 -10.58 4.65
N GLU A 83 -8.94 -11.07 5.31
CA GLU A 83 -9.78 -10.31 6.24
C GLU A 83 -9.80 -10.93 7.64
N ASP A 84 -8.97 -11.97 7.90
CA ASP A 84 -8.95 -12.69 9.18
C ASP A 84 -8.33 -11.82 10.30
N LYS A 85 -7.28 -11.06 10.01
CA LYS A 85 -6.55 -10.19 10.95
C LYS A 85 -6.36 -8.76 10.45
N THR A 86 -6.58 -8.54 9.17
CA THR A 86 -6.49 -7.20 8.57
C THR A 86 -7.45 -6.24 9.24
N ALA A 87 -7.00 -5.02 9.52
CA ALA A 87 -7.82 -3.96 10.07
C ALA A 87 -7.31 -2.58 9.64
N PRO A 88 -8.16 -1.55 9.62
CA PRO A 88 -7.70 -0.17 9.52
C PRO A 88 -6.75 0.18 10.67
N TYR A 89 -5.70 0.95 10.37
CA TYR A 89 -4.89 1.49 11.44
C TYR A 89 -5.72 2.44 12.32
N PRO A 90 -5.49 2.45 13.64
CA PRO A 90 -6.18 3.37 14.56
C PRO A 90 -6.04 4.83 14.11
N GLY A 91 -7.17 5.55 14.05
CA GLY A 91 -7.23 6.94 13.61
C GLY A 91 -7.42 7.14 12.09
N ILE A 92 -7.28 6.11 11.25
CA ILE A 92 -7.50 6.22 9.79
C ILE A 92 -8.97 6.50 9.45
N PRO A 93 -9.98 5.79 10.01
CA PRO A 93 -11.38 6.12 9.74
C PRO A 93 -11.73 7.57 10.10
N GLU A 94 -11.26 8.04 11.24
CA GLU A 94 -11.46 9.40 11.76
C GLU A 94 -10.80 10.44 10.86
N LEU A 95 -9.55 10.21 10.46
CA LEU A 95 -8.83 11.05 9.51
C LEU A 95 -9.59 11.20 8.19
N LEU A 96 -10.07 10.10 7.61
CA LEU A 96 -10.80 10.12 6.35
C LEU A 96 -12.11 10.91 6.46
N ASP A 97 -12.81 10.81 7.61
CA ASP A 97 -14.02 11.60 7.86
C ASP A 97 -13.71 13.09 8.00
N GLU A 98 -12.62 13.43 8.66
CA GLU A 98 -12.17 14.81 8.85
C GLU A 98 -11.72 15.45 7.54
N LEU A 99 -10.91 14.75 6.72
CA LEU A 99 -10.51 15.19 5.39
C LEU A 99 -11.73 15.46 4.51
N ARG A 100 -12.70 14.57 4.53
CA ARG A 100 -13.97 14.72 3.80
C ARG A 100 -14.75 15.95 4.26
N ALA A 101 -14.84 16.18 5.57
CA ALA A 101 -15.55 17.34 6.15
C ALA A 101 -14.93 18.67 5.71
N GLN A 102 -13.63 18.68 5.44
CA GLN A 102 -12.88 19.85 4.93
C GLN A 102 -12.88 19.93 3.40
N GLY A 103 -13.59 19.04 2.71
CA GLY A 103 -13.63 19.02 1.24
C GLY A 103 -12.31 18.53 0.59
N VAL A 104 -11.44 17.84 1.35
CA VAL A 104 -10.22 17.23 0.81
C VAL A 104 -10.60 15.91 0.16
N GLN A 105 -10.23 15.76 -1.10
CA GLN A 105 -10.45 14.54 -1.88
C GLN A 105 -9.41 13.48 -1.49
N CYS A 106 -9.86 12.23 -1.26
CA CYS A 106 -8.98 11.10 -0.99
C CYS A 106 -9.06 10.07 -2.11
N ALA A 107 -7.93 9.46 -2.49
CA ALA A 107 -7.88 8.32 -3.41
C ALA A 107 -6.79 7.32 -2.98
N VAL A 108 -6.87 6.11 -3.51
CA VAL A 108 -5.92 5.01 -3.18
C VAL A 108 -5.13 4.62 -4.42
N PHE A 109 -3.79 4.50 -4.25
CA PHE A 109 -2.88 4.02 -5.28
C PHE A 109 -1.89 2.99 -4.70
N SER A 110 -2.02 1.71 -5.08
CA SER A 110 -1.28 0.62 -4.47
C SER A 110 -0.67 -0.35 -5.49
N ASN A 111 0.43 -1.03 -5.10
CA ASN A 111 0.99 -2.15 -5.85
C ASN A 111 0.21 -3.47 -5.66
N LYS A 112 -0.79 -3.50 -4.79
CA LYS A 112 -1.74 -4.60 -4.67
C LYS A 112 -2.59 -4.73 -5.93
N ALA A 113 -2.96 -5.93 -6.34
CA ALA A 113 -3.80 -6.16 -7.51
C ALA A 113 -5.12 -5.36 -7.46
N ASP A 114 -5.45 -4.66 -8.55
CA ASP A 114 -6.59 -3.73 -8.63
C ASP A 114 -7.94 -4.33 -8.15
N PRO A 115 -8.32 -5.56 -8.53
CA PRO A 115 -9.56 -6.16 -8.03
C PRO A 115 -9.57 -6.41 -6.51
N LEU A 116 -8.40 -6.69 -5.92
CA LEU A 116 -8.27 -6.88 -4.47
C LEU A 116 -8.34 -5.55 -3.72
N CYS A 117 -7.73 -4.48 -4.28
CA CYS A 117 -7.83 -3.14 -3.71
C CYS A 117 -9.29 -2.70 -3.58
N GLY A 118 -10.07 -2.82 -4.65
CA GLY A 118 -11.49 -2.43 -4.65
C GLY A 118 -12.31 -3.19 -3.61
N LYS A 119 -12.14 -4.52 -3.52
CA LYS A 119 -12.85 -5.37 -2.57
C LYS A 119 -12.52 -5.00 -1.12
N ILE A 120 -11.24 -4.91 -0.77
CA ILE A 120 -10.82 -4.68 0.62
C ILE A 120 -11.16 -3.27 1.08
N ILE A 121 -11.03 -2.26 0.21
CA ILE A 121 -11.46 -0.89 0.51
C ILE A 121 -12.97 -0.82 0.74
N ALA A 122 -13.77 -1.47 -0.12
CA ALA A 122 -15.22 -1.51 0.05
C ALA A 122 -15.64 -2.21 1.35
N HIS A 123 -14.92 -3.25 1.76
CA HIS A 123 -15.17 -3.98 3.02
C HIS A 123 -14.94 -3.09 4.25
N TYR A 124 -13.77 -2.44 4.35
CA TYR A 124 -13.39 -1.70 5.57
C TYR A 124 -13.90 -0.25 5.61
N PHE A 125 -14.04 0.40 4.46
CA PHE A 125 -14.35 1.83 4.38
C PHE A 125 -15.67 2.14 3.66
N GLY A 126 -16.34 1.13 3.11
CA GLY A 126 -17.55 1.31 2.32
C GLY A 126 -17.27 1.90 0.93
N THR A 127 -18.32 2.16 0.19
CA THR A 127 -18.24 2.78 -1.14
C THR A 127 -18.39 4.32 -1.04
N GLY A 128 -17.67 5.05 -1.90
CA GLY A 128 -17.78 6.51 -2.01
C GLY A 128 -16.98 7.33 -0.99
N ARG A 129 -16.12 6.68 -0.18
CA ARG A 129 -15.19 7.37 0.72
C ARG A 129 -13.94 7.87 -0.03
N PHE A 130 -13.55 7.17 -1.07
CA PHE A 130 -12.45 7.54 -1.97
C PHE A 130 -13.00 7.92 -3.35
N ALA A 131 -12.41 8.94 -3.97
CA ALA A 131 -12.74 9.38 -5.32
C ALA A 131 -12.41 8.30 -6.36
N ALA A 132 -11.30 7.58 -6.15
CA ALA A 132 -10.95 6.38 -6.90
C ALA A 132 -10.05 5.46 -6.07
N VAL A 133 -10.05 4.18 -6.42
CA VAL A 133 -9.16 3.15 -5.85
C VAL A 133 -8.49 2.45 -7.02
N ARG A 134 -7.17 2.52 -7.08
CA ARG A 134 -6.39 1.93 -8.16
C ARG A 134 -5.26 1.07 -7.60
N GLY A 135 -5.23 -0.16 -8.06
CA GLY A 135 -4.18 -1.11 -7.81
C GLY A 135 -3.33 -1.38 -9.05
N SER A 136 -2.45 -2.37 -8.94
CA SER A 136 -1.63 -2.87 -10.04
C SER A 136 -2.50 -3.56 -11.10
N ARG A 137 -2.26 -3.24 -12.39
CA ARG A 137 -2.96 -3.78 -13.55
C ARG A 137 -1.95 -4.22 -14.62
N PRO A 138 -2.26 -5.27 -15.40
CA PRO A 138 -1.41 -5.66 -16.52
C PRO A 138 -1.14 -4.50 -17.48
N GLY A 139 0.10 -4.34 -17.92
CA GLY A 139 0.50 -3.30 -18.85
C GLY A 139 0.69 -1.90 -18.27
N VAL A 140 0.43 -1.71 -16.97
CA VAL A 140 0.72 -0.46 -16.25
C VAL A 140 1.90 -0.70 -15.33
N PRO A 141 2.97 0.12 -15.40
CA PRO A 141 4.09 0.01 -14.46
C PRO A 141 3.61 0.18 -13.01
N THR A 142 4.24 -0.57 -12.09
CA THR A 142 3.97 -0.46 -10.66
C THR A 142 4.79 0.67 -10.03
N LYS A 143 4.40 1.12 -8.84
CA LYS A 143 5.22 2.00 -8.02
C LYS A 143 6.66 1.46 -7.91
N PRO A 144 7.70 2.27 -8.02
CA PRO A 144 7.71 3.75 -7.99
C PRO A 144 7.57 4.46 -9.35
N ASP A 145 7.17 3.77 -10.43
CA ASP A 145 6.87 4.43 -11.70
C ASP A 145 5.60 5.31 -11.54
N PRO A 146 5.65 6.59 -11.95
CA PRO A 146 4.54 7.51 -11.71
C PRO A 146 3.39 7.41 -12.73
N ALA A 147 3.51 6.61 -13.78
CA ALA A 147 2.53 6.57 -14.88
C ALA A 147 1.11 6.23 -14.40
N GLY A 148 0.98 5.22 -13.52
CA GLY A 148 -0.30 4.85 -12.94
C GLY A 148 -0.88 5.95 -12.04
N LEU A 149 -0.01 6.68 -11.34
CA LEU A 149 -0.39 7.79 -10.47
C LEU A 149 -0.90 8.98 -11.28
N TYR A 150 -0.25 9.32 -12.39
CA TYR A 150 -0.73 10.35 -13.31
C TYR A 150 -2.12 10.03 -13.85
N ALA A 151 -2.34 8.79 -14.29
CA ALA A 151 -3.64 8.35 -14.78
C ALA A 151 -4.74 8.45 -13.71
N LEU A 152 -4.42 8.11 -12.45
CA LEU A 152 -5.33 8.27 -11.32
C LEU A 152 -5.65 9.76 -11.07
N MET A 153 -4.64 10.62 -11.07
CA MET A 153 -4.81 12.07 -10.85
C MET A 153 -5.67 12.70 -11.95
N ASP A 154 -5.44 12.34 -13.21
CA ASP A 154 -6.24 12.81 -14.34
C ASP A 154 -7.71 12.36 -14.22
N GLU A 155 -7.94 11.09 -13.82
CA GLU A 155 -9.28 10.52 -13.61
C GLU A 155 -10.10 11.28 -12.57
N ILE A 156 -9.46 11.67 -11.45
CA ILE A 156 -10.14 12.35 -10.35
C ILE A 156 -10.05 13.89 -10.43
N GLY A 157 -9.38 14.43 -11.45
CA GLY A 157 -9.17 15.87 -11.62
C GLY A 157 -8.27 16.52 -10.56
N ALA A 158 -7.29 15.77 -10.05
CA ALA A 158 -6.40 16.24 -8.99
C ALA A 158 -5.33 17.20 -9.54
N ASP A 159 -5.16 18.36 -8.88
CA ASP A 159 -4.09 19.32 -9.17
C ASP A 159 -2.81 18.89 -8.43
N ARG A 160 -1.71 18.68 -9.17
CA ARG A 160 -0.40 18.33 -8.62
C ARG A 160 0.07 19.30 -7.53
N SER A 161 -0.13 20.60 -7.75
CA SER A 161 0.31 21.63 -6.80
C SER A 161 -0.45 21.61 -5.47
N ALA A 162 -1.58 20.88 -5.44
CA ALA A 162 -2.46 20.75 -4.30
C ALA A 162 -2.66 19.28 -3.86
N THR A 163 -1.74 18.39 -4.21
CA THR A 163 -1.81 16.94 -3.92
C THR A 163 -0.66 16.51 -3.04
N LEU A 164 -0.95 15.68 -2.03
CA LEU A 164 0.00 15.01 -1.15
C LEU A 164 -0.08 13.50 -1.38
N PHE A 165 1.06 12.81 -1.47
CA PHE A 165 1.13 11.35 -1.45
C PHE A 165 1.53 10.87 -0.06
N VAL A 166 0.83 9.86 0.47
CA VAL A 166 1.08 9.28 1.80
C VAL A 166 1.29 7.78 1.66
N GLY A 167 2.40 7.28 2.19
CA GLY A 167 2.73 5.86 2.20
C GLY A 167 3.70 5.49 3.31
N ASP A 168 3.97 4.21 3.49
CA ASP A 168 4.77 3.70 4.60
C ASP A 168 6.13 3.12 4.18
N SER A 169 6.50 3.20 2.89
CA SER A 169 7.73 2.62 2.35
C SER A 169 8.52 3.61 1.47
N ASP A 170 9.78 3.27 1.20
CA ASP A 170 10.63 3.97 0.24
C ASP A 170 9.99 4.04 -1.15
N VAL A 171 9.30 2.96 -1.56
CA VAL A 171 8.58 2.90 -2.84
C VAL A 171 7.52 4.00 -2.94
N ASP A 172 6.85 4.32 -1.84
CA ASP A 172 5.81 5.36 -1.79
C ASP A 172 6.41 6.77 -1.90
N ILE A 173 7.47 7.01 -1.13
CA ILE A 173 8.17 8.29 -1.16
C ILE A 173 8.70 8.56 -2.56
N LEU A 174 9.37 7.58 -3.16
CA LEU A 174 9.87 7.67 -4.53
C LEU A 174 8.74 7.86 -5.55
N THR A 175 7.58 7.22 -5.35
CA THR A 175 6.41 7.40 -6.24
C THR A 175 5.92 8.84 -6.21
N GLY A 176 5.74 9.42 -5.03
CA GLY A 176 5.37 10.83 -4.88
C GLY A 176 6.37 11.75 -5.58
N HIS A 177 7.65 11.59 -5.31
CA HIS A 177 8.72 12.41 -5.91
C HIS A 177 8.80 12.24 -7.43
N ASN A 178 8.72 11.02 -7.95
CA ASN A 178 8.72 10.77 -9.39
C ASN A 178 7.50 11.39 -10.08
N ALA A 179 6.40 11.56 -9.36
CA ALA A 179 5.22 12.28 -9.84
C ALA A 179 5.30 13.81 -9.64
N GLY A 180 6.34 14.32 -8.97
CA GLY A 180 6.48 15.74 -8.63
C GLY A 180 5.55 16.19 -7.52
N LEU A 181 5.18 15.29 -6.61
CA LEU A 181 4.33 15.55 -5.45
C LEU A 181 5.16 15.55 -4.16
N PRO A 182 4.79 16.34 -3.15
CA PRO A 182 5.27 16.11 -1.80
C PRO A 182 4.82 14.71 -1.33
N ALA A 183 5.74 14.02 -0.63
CA ALA A 183 5.53 12.67 -0.12
C ALA A 183 5.73 12.61 1.40
N MET A 184 4.73 12.10 2.10
CA MET A 184 4.74 11.94 3.55
C MET A 184 4.85 10.46 3.95
N GLY A 185 5.77 10.16 4.84
CA GLY A 185 5.97 8.82 5.37
C GLY A 185 5.11 8.53 6.60
N ALA A 186 4.36 7.44 6.58
CA ALA A 186 3.54 6.94 7.68
C ALA A 186 4.38 6.02 8.60
N LEU A 187 4.67 6.48 9.83
CA LEU A 187 5.54 5.76 10.78
C LEU A 187 4.87 4.57 11.48
N TRP A 188 3.56 4.43 11.37
CA TRP A 188 2.81 3.28 11.92
C TRP A 188 2.83 2.05 11.01
N GLY A 189 3.35 2.19 9.78
CA GLY A 189 3.35 1.15 8.77
C GLY A 189 4.45 0.10 8.91
N PHE A 190 4.82 -0.53 7.81
CA PHE A 190 5.77 -1.66 7.80
C PHE A 190 7.22 -1.20 7.87
N ARG A 191 7.52 0.04 7.45
CA ARG A 191 8.88 0.61 7.43
C ARG A 191 9.06 1.65 8.52
N GLY A 192 10.28 1.75 8.98
CA GLY A 192 10.63 2.67 10.05
C GLY A 192 11.11 4.04 9.55
N ARG A 193 11.25 4.96 10.51
CA ARG A 193 11.74 6.34 10.28
C ARG A 193 13.04 6.39 9.46
N ALA A 194 13.98 5.50 9.73
CA ALA A 194 15.29 5.51 9.05
C ALA A 194 15.15 5.32 7.54
N GLU A 195 14.34 4.34 7.10
CA GLU A 195 14.09 4.07 5.69
C GLU A 195 13.35 5.23 5.01
N LEU A 196 12.27 5.71 5.61
CA LEU A 196 11.47 6.82 5.07
C LEU A 196 12.28 8.12 4.96
N THR A 197 13.13 8.40 5.96
CA THR A 197 14.05 9.55 5.92
C THR A 197 15.11 9.38 4.84
N ALA A 198 15.69 8.19 4.70
CA ALA A 198 16.68 7.89 3.66
C ALA A 198 16.08 7.97 2.25
N ALA A 199 14.80 7.64 2.07
CA ALA A 199 14.05 7.81 0.83
C ALA A 199 13.72 9.29 0.52
N GLY A 200 13.95 10.20 1.48
CA GLY A 200 13.76 11.64 1.32
C GLY A 200 12.34 12.13 1.62
N ALA A 201 11.57 11.45 2.47
CA ALA A 201 10.22 11.89 2.85
C ALA A 201 10.21 13.38 3.25
N ASP A 202 9.33 14.19 2.65
CA ASP A 202 9.20 15.63 2.91
C ASP A 202 8.63 15.89 4.32
N ALA A 203 7.84 14.95 4.83
CA ALA A 203 7.33 14.95 6.20
C ALA A 203 7.12 13.52 6.69
N LEU A 204 7.05 13.36 8.01
CA LEU A 204 6.76 12.08 8.66
C LEU A 204 5.58 12.25 9.61
N ALA A 205 4.58 11.41 9.47
CA ALA A 205 3.41 11.31 10.35
C ALA A 205 3.63 10.18 11.37
N ALA A 206 3.57 10.50 12.65
CA ALA A 206 3.64 9.50 13.72
C ALA A 206 2.28 8.83 13.96
N VAL A 207 1.21 9.58 13.76
CA VAL A 207 -0.19 9.15 13.83
C VAL A 207 -0.97 9.74 12.66
N PRO A 208 -2.13 9.16 12.27
CA PRO A 208 -2.92 9.68 11.14
C PRO A 208 -3.31 11.16 11.26
N GLU A 209 -3.58 11.66 12.45
CA GLU A 209 -3.91 13.07 12.72
C GLU A 209 -2.80 14.05 12.27
N ASP A 210 -1.54 13.62 12.23
CA ASP A 210 -0.44 14.45 11.76
C ASP A 210 -0.60 14.84 10.28
N ILE A 211 -1.26 14.00 9.47
CA ILE A 211 -1.58 14.30 8.08
C ILE A 211 -2.52 15.50 8.00
N PHE A 212 -3.58 15.49 8.82
CA PHE A 212 -4.52 16.60 8.88
C PHE A 212 -3.84 17.90 9.35
N THR A 213 -3.04 17.79 10.40
CA THR A 213 -2.25 18.93 10.93
C THR A 213 -1.32 19.53 9.88
N TYR A 214 -0.67 18.68 9.06
CA TYR A 214 0.20 19.13 7.96
C TYR A 214 -0.58 19.90 6.89
N ILE A 215 -1.74 19.42 6.51
CA ILE A 215 -2.61 20.04 5.49
C ILE A 215 -3.11 21.42 5.95
N GLN A 216 -3.39 21.60 7.24
CA GLN A 216 -3.85 22.87 7.79
C GLN A 216 -2.75 23.94 7.86
N LYS A 217 -1.48 23.56 7.90
CA LYS A 217 -0.33 24.47 8.01
C LYS A 217 0.19 24.99 6.68
N GLY A 218 -0.13 24.32 5.57
CA GLY A 218 0.29 24.68 4.21
C GLY A 218 -0.84 25.23 3.38
#